data_c2f10a9f400475bcab4460b702c9065e
#
_entry.id   c2f10a9f400475bcab4460b702c9065e
#
_cell.length_a   1.000
_cell.length_b   1.000
_cell.length_c   1.000
_cell.angle_alpha   90.00
_cell.angle_beta   90.00
_cell.angle_gamma   90.00
#
_symmetry.space_group_name_H-M   'P 1'
#
loop_
_entity.id
_entity.type
_entity.pdbx_description
1 polymer ?
#
loop_
_entity_poly.entity_id
_entity_poly.type
_entity_poly.pdbx_seq_one_letter_code
_entity_poly.pdbx_strand_id
1 'polypeptide(L)'
;MYTGKATPDAAADRGWLLGHFKAPGDPRHSEDVEIKWGVHPKGEARGRWVTGERRTALQVLISGRFRLEFPGRTVVLAEQGDYVVWGRGVDHSWYAEEDTVVLTVRWPSVPGYRADSPAEERSCDDAHESGQRSPNAAIVSHKV
;
A
#
# COMPACT_ATOMS: atom_id res chain seq x y z
N MET A 1 -22.33 6.29 16.48
CA MET A 1 -21.26 7.30 16.51
C MET A 1 -20.04 6.70 17.18
N TYR A 2 -18.82 6.98 16.66
CA TYR A 2 -17.54 6.54 17.23
C TYR A 2 -16.65 7.76 17.48
N THR A 3 -15.97 7.76 18.59
CA THR A 3 -14.94 8.75 18.93
C THR A 3 -13.70 8.01 19.40
N GLY A 4 -12.51 8.45 19.00
CA GLY A 4 -11.28 7.76 19.35
C GLY A 4 -10.07 8.70 19.31
N LYS A 5 -8.92 8.11 19.54
CA LYS A 5 -7.61 8.76 19.40
C LYS A 5 -6.83 8.04 18.29
N ALA A 6 -6.43 8.78 17.26
CA ALA A 6 -5.88 8.21 16.05
C ALA A 6 -4.65 7.32 16.31
N THR A 7 -3.68 7.77 17.08
CA THR A 7 -2.44 7.00 17.32
C THR A 7 -2.68 5.66 18.01
N PRO A 8 -3.38 5.57 19.17
CA PRO A 8 -3.64 4.27 19.78
C PRO A 8 -4.59 3.38 18.99
N ASP A 9 -5.62 3.96 18.35
CA ASP A 9 -6.57 3.19 17.54
C ASP A 9 -5.89 2.61 16.29
N ALA A 10 -5.03 3.38 15.65
CA ALA A 10 -4.24 2.93 14.51
C ALA A 10 -3.23 1.84 14.92
N ALA A 11 -2.54 1.99 16.04
CA ALA A 11 -1.59 0.98 16.53
C ALA A 11 -2.27 -0.37 16.78
N ALA A 12 -3.52 -0.37 17.23
CA ALA A 12 -4.30 -1.59 17.45
C ALA A 12 -4.71 -2.31 16.15
N ASP A 13 -4.70 -1.62 15.00
CA ASP A 13 -5.13 -2.16 13.71
C ASP A 13 -4.18 -1.76 12.55
N ARG A 14 -2.90 -1.93 12.77
CA ARG A 14 -1.82 -1.74 11.76
C ARG A 14 -1.87 -0.40 11.02
N GLY A 15 -2.31 0.65 11.70
CA GLY A 15 -2.46 1.99 11.17
C GLY A 15 -3.86 2.34 10.68
N TRP A 16 -4.76 1.38 10.55
CA TRP A 16 -6.07 1.61 9.95
C TRP A 16 -7.08 2.18 10.94
N LEU A 17 -7.74 3.28 10.55
CA LEU A 17 -8.80 3.91 11.32
C LEU A 17 -10.20 3.56 10.79
N LEU A 18 -10.32 3.40 9.48
CA LEU A 18 -11.60 3.22 8.79
C LEU A 18 -11.38 2.43 7.50
N GLY A 19 -12.36 1.59 7.13
CA GLY A 19 -12.33 0.83 5.88
C GLY A 19 -13.13 -0.47 5.95
N HIS A 20 -13.06 -1.28 4.88
CA HIS A 20 -13.79 -2.55 4.76
C HIS A 20 -13.39 -3.60 5.81
N PHE A 21 -12.21 -3.48 6.40
CA PHE A 21 -11.67 -4.39 7.40
C PHE A 21 -12.23 -4.17 8.81
N LYS A 22 -12.99 -3.09 9.04
CA LYS A 22 -13.76 -2.92 10.26
C LYS A 22 -15.02 -3.78 10.20
N ALA A 23 -15.53 -4.20 11.36
CA ALA A 23 -16.71 -5.05 11.44
C ALA A 23 -17.93 -4.39 10.79
N PRO A 24 -18.77 -5.14 10.03
CA PRO A 24 -20.06 -4.62 9.55
C PRO A 24 -20.89 -4.08 10.71
N GLY A 25 -21.49 -2.90 10.53
CA GLY A 25 -22.23 -2.20 11.59
C GLY A 25 -21.39 -1.26 12.46
N ASP A 26 -20.06 -1.38 12.44
CA ASP A 26 -19.18 -0.37 13.03
C ASP A 26 -19.24 0.92 12.18
N PRO A 27 -19.39 2.11 12.79
CA PRO A 27 -19.38 3.38 12.06
C PRO A 27 -18.11 3.62 11.22
N ARG A 28 -17.01 2.89 11.52
CA ARG A 28 -15.74 2.95 10.77
C ARG A 28 -15.68 1.97 9.60
N HIS A 29 -16.71 1.14 9.42
CA HIS A 29 -16.79 0.26 8.26
C HIS A 29 -17.16 1.06 7.01
N SER A 30 -16.40 0.91 5.93
CA SER A 30 -16.69 1.49 4.62
C SER A 30 -16.03 0.69 3.51
N GLU A 31 -16.75 0.49 2.41
CA GLU A 31 -16.21 -0.04 1.15
C GLU A 31 -15.87 1.07 0.15
N ASP A 32 -16.28 2.30 0.44
CA ASP A 32 -16.03 3.46 -0.42
C ASP A 32 -14.63 4.06 -0.21
N VAL A 33 -14.15 4.03 1.03
CA VAL A 33 -12.91 4.69 1.44
C VAL A 33 -12.22 3.94 2.57
N GLU A 34 -10.91 4.00 2.61
CA GLU A 34 -10.11 3.54 3.74
C GLU A 34 -9.12 4.62 4.18
N ILE A 35 -8.93 4.74 5.48
CA ILE A 35 -8.11 5.79 6.10
C ILE A 35 -7.09 5.16 7.03
N LYS A 36 -5.83 5.53 6.84
CA LYS A 36 -4.70 5.10 7.65
C LYS A 36 -4.04 6.29 8.35
N TRP A 37 -3.75 6.13 9.61
CA TRP A 37 -2.92 7.02 10.39
C TRP A 37 -1.53 6.41 10.55
N GLY A 38 -0.56 6.90 9.78
CA GLY A 38 0.80 6.38 9.77
C GLY A 38 1.70 7.15 10.72
N VAL A 39 2.31 6.45 11.67
CA VAL A 39 3.36 6.99 12.52
C VAL A 39 4.66 6.30 12.15
N HIS A 40 5.62 7.06 11.65
CA HIS A 40 6.86 6.55 11.09
C HIS A 40 8.06 7.21 11.76
N PRO A 41 8.89 6.45 12.50
CA PRO A 41 10.15 6.96 13.03
C PRO A 41 11.09 7.39 11.89
N LYS A 42 11.94 8.38 12.18
CA LYS A 42 13.00 8.78 11.25
C LYS A 42 13.82 7.57 10.78
N GLY A 43 14.00 7.47 9.46
CA GLY A 43 14.76 6.40 8.83
C GLY A 43 13.92 5.19 8.46
N GLU A 44 12.66 5.11 8.88
CA GLU A 44 11.76 4.05 8.42
C GLU A 44 11.48 4.22 6.92
N ALA A 45 11.53 3.12 6.21
CA ALA A 45 11.32 3.09 4.77
C ALA A 45 10.51 1.87 4.37
N ARG A 46 9.79 1.98 3.27
CA ARG A 46 9.28 0.80 2.58
C ARG A 46 10.41 0.18 1.76
N GLY A 47 10.82 -1.02 2.09
CA GLY A 47 12.00 -1.68 1.49
C GLY A 47 11.82 -2.10 0.03
N ARG A 48 10.60 -2.00 -0.52
CA ARG A 48 10.28 -2.33 -1.91
C ARG A 48 9.17 -1.44 -2.44
N TRP A 49 9.02 -1.40 -3.77
CA TRP A 49 7.98 -0.65 -4.44
C TRP A 49 6.62 -1.33 -4.31
N VAL A 50 5.58 -0.55 -4.10
CA VAL A 50 4.19 -0.99 -4.26
C VAL A 50 3.88 -0.97 -5.75
N THR A 51 3.41 -2.08 -6.28
CA THR A 51 3.06 -2.24 -7.69
C THR A 51 1.64 -2.76 -7.82
N GLY A 52 0.98 -2.43 -8.94
CA GLY A 52 -0.35 -2.94 -9.25
C GLY A 52 -1.47 -2.45 -8.32
N GLU A 53 -1.29 -1.34 -7.64
CA GLU A 53 -2.28 -0.76 -6.73
C GLU A 53 -3.57 -0.39 -7.48
N ARG A 54 -4.71 -0.88 -7.01
CA ARG A 54 -6.01 -0.67 -7.67
C ARG A 54 -6.74 0.57 -7.16
N ARG A 55 -6.23 1.22 -6.14
CA ARG A 55 -6.86 2.37 -5.49
C ARG A 55 -6.16 3.66 -5.90
N THR A 56 -6.93 4.72 -5.92
CA THR A 56 -6.39 6.07 -5.87
C THR A 56 -6.04 6.38 -4.43
N ALA A 57 -4.93 7.05 -4.20
CA ALA A 57 -4.45 7.39 -2.88
C ALA A 57 -4.15 8.88 -2.76
N LEU A 58 -4.48 9.42 -1.60
CA LEU A 58 -4.08 10.74 -1.14
C LEU A 58 -3.30 10.57 0.15
N GLN A 59 -2.18 11.26 0.27
CA GLN A 59 -1.39 11.30 1.48
C GLN A 59 -1.16 12.74 1.92
N VAL A 60 -1.45 13.04 3.19
CA VAL A 60 -1.34 14.37 3.79
C VAL A 60 -0.36 14.31 4.95
N LEU A 61 0.61 15.22 4.97
CA LEU A 61 1.52 15.38 6.09
C LEU A 61 0.82 16.04 7.27
N ILE A 62 0.84 15.38 8.42
CA ILE A 62 0.41 15.94 9.69
C ILE A 62 1.59 16.58 10.41
N SER A 63 2.73 15.88 10.47
CA SER A 63 3.96 16.39 11.06
C SER A 63 5.19 15.66 10.53
N GLY A 64 6.35 16.29 10.63
CA GLY A 64 7.61 15.69 10.21
C GLY A 64 7.99 16.01 8.76
N ARG A 65 8.68 15.06 8.12
CA ARG A 65 9.13 15.17 6.73
C ARG A 65 9.11 13.80 6.07
N PHE A 66 8.38 13.67 4.99
CA PHE A 66 8.09 12.40 4.34
C PHE A 66 8.36 12.46 2.84
N ARG A 67 9.19 11.54 2.35
CA ARG A 67 9.53 11.45 0.94
C ARG A 67 8.78 10.30 0.29
N LEU A 68 8.08 10.58 -0.80
CA LEU A 68 7.47 9.59 -1.67
C LEU A 68 8.26 9.51 -2.98
N GLU A 69 8.48 8.31 -3.43
CA GLU A 69 9.19 8.01 -4.66
C GLU A 69 8.23 7.39 -5.66
N PHE A 70 8.19 7.95 -6.85
CA PHE A 70 7.42 7.49 -8.00
C PHE A 70 8.37 7.28 -9.19
N PRO A 71 8.00 6.50 -10.21
CA PRO A 71 8.81 6.37 -11.41
C PRO A 71 9.16 7.74 -12.01
N GLY A 72 10.45 8.07 -12.04
CA GLY A 72 10.96 9.32 -12.58
C GLY A 72 10.64 10.59 -11.76
N ARG A 73 10.06 10.47 -10.57
CA ARG A 73 9.70 11.63 -9.74
C ARG A 73 9.76 11.33 -8.26
N THR A 74 10.28 12.26 -7.50
CA THR A 74 10.25 12.27 -6.03
C THR A 74 9.41 13.44 -5.55
N VAL A 75 8.58 13.21 -4.54
CA VAL A 75 7.76 14.22 -3.87
C VAL A 75 8.12 14.23 -2.40
N VAL A 76 8.43 15.40 -1.85
CA VAL A 76 8.70 15.59 -0.42
C VAL A 76 7.56 16.38 0.21
N LEU A 77 6.92 15.79 1.20
CA LEU A 77 5.96 16.48 2.07
C LEU A 77 6.75 17.04 3.24
N ALA A 78 6.87 18.34 3.35
CA ALA A 78 7.76 19.03 4.29
C ALA A 78 7.04 19.90 5.32
N GLU A 79 5.86 20.40 4.98
CA GLU A 79 5.06 21.27 5.84
C GLU A 79 3.71 20.63 6.15
N GLN A 80 3.17 20.91 7.34
CA GLN A 80 1.84 20.43 7.71
C GLN A 80 0.81 20.79 6.64
N GLY A 81 0.06 19.81 6.17
CA GLY A 81 -0.93 19.98 5.12
C GLY A 81 -0.42 19.81 3.70
N ASP A 82 0.89 19.65 3.49
CA ASP A 82 1.39 19.19 2.19
C ASP A 82 0.77 17.86 1.84
N TYR A 83 0.35 17.68 0.59
CA TYR A 83 -0.29 16.46 0.16
C TYR A 83 0.07 16.07 -1.27
N VAL A 84 -0.12 14.81 -1.58
CA VAL A 84 0.02 14.26 -2.92
C VAL A 84 -1.10 13.27 -3.19
N VAL A 85 -1.58 13.24 -4.43
CA VAL A 85 -2.57 12.27 -4.92
C VAL A 85 -1.96 11.51 -6.08
N TRP A 86 -2.11 10.19 -6.08
CA TRP A 86 -1.73 9.36 -7.23
C TRP A 86 -2.82 8.35 -7.55
N GLY A 87 -2.98 8.09 -8.83
CA GLY A 87 -4.01 7.21 -9.36
C GLY A 87 -3.64 5.72 -9.32
N ARG A 88 -4.56 4.91 -9.80
CA ARG A 88 -4.40 3.47 -9.93
C ARG A 88 -3.17 3.11 -10.76
N GLY A 89 -2.45 2.07 -10.36
CA GLY A 89 -1.33 1.52 -11.10
C GLY A 89 -0.04 2.34 -11.02
N VAL A 90 -0.01 3.41 -10.25
CA VAL A 90 1.21 4.19 -10.04
C VAL A 90 2.07 3.52 -8.98
N ASP A 91 3.20 2.98 -9.41
CA ASP A 91 4.17 2.37 -8.51
C ASP A 91 4.77 3.42 -7.58
N HIS A 92 4.99 3.06 -6.34
CA HIS A 92 5.51 4.00 -5.36
C HIS A 92 6.24 3.33 -4.20
N SER A 93 7.09 4.11 -3.56
CA SER A 93 7.76 3.78 -2.31
C SER A 93 7.80 5.01 -1.41
N TRP A 94 8.31 4.88 -0.18
CA TRP A 94 8.42 6.01 0.72
C TRP A 94 9.57 5.86 1.72
N TYR A 95 9.96 6.99 2.30
CA TYR A 95 10.99 7.10 3.32
C TYR A 95 10.65 8.25 4.29
N ALA A 96 10.71 7.98 5.59
CA ALA A 96 10.56 9.00 6.64
C ALA A 96 11.89 9.69 6.89
N GLU A 97 12.03 10.92 6.44
CA GLU A 97 13.26 11.71 6.62
C GLU A 97 13.40 12.26 8.05
N GLU A 98 12.27 12.37 8.75
CA GLU A 98 12.16 12.74 10.17
C GLU A 98 11.09 11.87 10.82
N ASP A 99 10.94 11.94 12.15
CA ASP A 99 9.77 11.38 12.82
C ASP A 99 8.52 12.00 12.22
N THR A 100 7.65 11.18 11.63
CA THR A 100 6.59 11.63 10.75
C THR A 100 5.25 11.03 11.12
N VAL A 101 4.21 11.84 10.99
CA VAL A 101 2.82 11.40 11.00
C VAL A 101 2.18 11.79 9.67
N VAL A 102 1.60 10.82 8.98
CA VAL A 102 0.88 11.02 7.73
C VAL A 102 -0.51 10.41 7.79
N LEU A 103 -1.48 11.10 7.19
CA LEU A 103 -2.81 10.57 6.94
C LEU A 103 -2.85 10.04 5.49
N THR A 104 -3.23 8.79 5.33
CA THR A 104 -3.45 8.20 4.00
C THR A 104 -4.93 7.91 3.81
N VAL A 105 -5.48 8.39 2.71
CA VAL A 105 -6.86 8.11 2.27
C VAL A 105 -6.77 7.37 0.95
N ARG A 106 -7.45 6.23 0.85
CA ARG A 106 -7.49 5.44 -0.40
C ARG A 106 -8.93 5.10 -0.77
N TRP A 107 -9.22 5.04 -2.03
CA TRP A 107 -10.54 4.68 -2.55
C TRP A 107 -10.48 3.92 -3.88
N PRO A 108 -11.39 2.91 -4.07
CA PRO A 108 -12.31 2.36 -3.07
C PRO A 108 -11.58 1.56 -1.98
N SER A 109 -12.28 1.21 -0.88
CA SER A 109 -11.79 0.22 0.07
C SER A 109 -12.19 -1.16 -0.43
N VAL A 110 -11.22 -1.96 -0.88
CA VAL A 110 -11.48 -3.21 -1.58
C VAL A 110 -11.43 -4.40 -0.62
N PRO A 111 -12.56 -5.12 -0.41
CA PRO A 111 -12.58 -6.31 0.43
C PRO A 111 -11.58 -7.38 -0.05
N GLY A 112 -10.93 -8.06 0.92
CA GLY A 112 -9.95 -9.11 0.64
C GLY A 112 -8.56 -8.62 0.27
N TYR A 113 -8.37 -7.33 0.04
CA TYR A 113 -7.08 -6.72 -0.27
C TYR A 113 -6.53 -5.93 0.92
N ARG A 114 -5.34 -6.29 1.38
CA ARG A 114 -4.61 -5.61 2.47
C ARG A 114 -3.20 -5.30 2.01
N ALA A 115 -2.93 -4.07 1.69
CA ALA A 115 -1.66 -3.60 1.10
C ALA A 115 -0.39 -3.89 1.94
N ASP A 116 -0.55 -4.24 3.22
CA ASP A 116 0.57 -4.46 4.13
C ASP A 116 0.64 -5.92 4.62
N SER A 117 -0.03 -6.85 3.94
CA SER A 117 0.02 -8.28 4.27
C SER A 117 1.21 -8.96 3.61
N PRO A 118 2.07 -9.66 4.34
CA PRO A 118 3.19 -10.41 3.75
C PRO A 118 2.77 -11.49 2.75
N ALA A 119 1.52 -11.97 2.84
CA ALA A 119 0.96 -12.97 1.92
C ALA A 119 0.60 -12.39 0.55
N GLU A 120 0.18 -11.13 0.50
CA GLU A 120 -0.14 -10.44 -0.76
C GLU A 120 1.11 -10.08 -1.57
N GLU A 121 2.22 -9.83 -0.88
CA GLU A 121 3.52 -9.62 -1.53
C GLU A 121 4.04 -10.89 -2.23
N ARG A 122 3.71 -12.09 -1.73
CA ARG A 122 4.09 -13.37 -2.35
C ARG A 122 3.22 -13.72 -3.57
N SER A 123 1.97 -13.31 -3.61
CA SER A 123 1.07 -13.60 -4.71
C SER A 123 1.40 -12.86 -5.99
N CYS A 124 2.05 -11.70 -5.91
CA CYS A 124 2.50 -10.95 -7.09
C CYS A 124 3.77 -11.55 -7.72
N ASP A 125 4.64 -12.16 -6.91
CA ASP A 125 5.87 -12.78 -7.40
C ASP A 125 5.59 -14.13 -8.10
N ASP A 126 4.61 -14.91 -7.60
CA ASP A 126 4.27 -16.24 -8.16
C ASP A 126 3.55 -16.15 -9.52
N ALA A 127 2.92 -15.03 -9.85
CA ALA A 127 2.27 -14.84 -11.14
C ALA A 127 3.25 -14.57 -12.31
N HIS A 128 4.53 -14.29 -12.01
CA HIS A 128 5.55 -14.01 -13.04
C HIS A 128 6.40 -15.23 -13.40
N GLU A 129 6.38 -16.32 -12.62
CA GLU A 129 7.20 -17.52 -12.89
C GLU A 129 6.49 -18.67 -13.64
N SER A 130 5.19 -18.60 -13.89
CA SER A 130 4.45 -19.69 -14.57
C SER A 130 4.40 -19.59 -16.10
N GLY A 131 5.19 -18.74 -16.71
CA GLY A 131 5.13 -18.45 -18.15
C GLY A 131 6.38 -18.86 -18.95
N GLN A 132 7.09 -19.95 -18.66
CA GLN A 132 8.04 -20.54 -19.63
C GLN A 132 8.46 -21.96 -19.24
N ARG A 133 7.69 -22.94 -19.68
CA ARG A 133 8.23 -24.27 -20.02
C ARG A 133 7.51 -24.79 -21.26
N SER A 134 8.13 -24.62 -22.39
CA SER A 134 7.80 -25.39 -23.61
C SER A 134 8.28 -26.82 -23.43
N PRO A 135 7.49 -27.82 -23.78
CA PRO A 135 7.97 -29.19 -23.80
C PRO A 135 8.82 -29.43 -25.04
N ASN A 136 10.04 -29.90 -24.80
CA ASN A 136 10.94 -30.38 -25.81
C ASN A 136 10.33 -31.61 -26.49
N ALA A 137 10.10 -31.54 -27.79
CA ALA A 137 9.70 -32.66 -28.61
C ALA A 137 10.85 -33.63 -28.76
N ALA A 138 10.66 -34.86 -28.33
CA ALA A 138 11.61 -35.96 -28.54
C ALA A 138 11.58 -36.37 -30.01
N ILE A 139 12.75 -36.36 -30.64
CA ILE A 139 13.01 -36.91 -31.96
C ILE A 139 13.19 -38.42 -31.81
N VAL A 140 12.29 -39.18 -32.37
CA VAL A 140 12.45 -40.64 -32.53
C VAL A 140 13.13 -40.91 -33.89
N SER A 141 14.33 -41.39 -33.85
CA SER A 141 15.01 -41.98 -35.01
C SER A 141 14.47 -43.38 -35.28
N HIS A 142 14.00 -43.63 -36.51
CA HIS A 142 13.88 -44.98 -37.06
C HIS A 142 14.98 -45.22 -38.09
N LYS A 143 15.75 -46.26 -37.80
CA LYS A 143 16.62 -46.93 -38.76
C LYS A 143 15.75 -47.87 -39.63
N VAL A 144 15.94 -47.85 -40.92
CA VAL A 144 16.25 -49.00 -41.77
C VAL A 144 17.06 -48.47 -42.94
#